data_f87c5089e248c925057dccc8f8cf3015
#
_entry.id   f87c5089e248c925057dccc8f8cf3015
#
_cell.length_a   1.000
_cell.length_b   1.000
_cell.length_c   1.000
_cell.angle_alpha   90.00
_cell.angle_beta   90.00
_cell.angle_gamma   90.00
#
_symmetry.space_group_name_H-M   'P 1'
#
loop_
_entity.id
_entity.type
_entity.pdbx_description
1 polymer ?
#
loop_
_entity_poly.entity_id
_entity_poly.type
_entity_poly.pdbx_seq_one_letter_code
_entity_poly.pdbx_strand_id
1 'polypeptide(L)'
;MKFVQIIGFETERLDEMRQLLQEAEQRSSDRTGGPTHRMLLKDRDKPNHYLALIEFESFDEAMRNSDDPETAKLAEQLGALSVGERVYTNCDVLESGELK
;
A
#
# COMPACT_ATOMS: atom_id res chain seq x y z
N MET A 1 -5.08 -12.72 -13.10
CA MET A 1 -5.31 -11.27 -13.26
C MET A 1 -4.66 -10.55 -12.10
N LYS A 2 -3.82 -9.60 -12.38
CA LYS A 2 -3.16 -8.81 -11.34
C LYS A 2 -4.16 -7.93 -10.62
N PHE A 3 -3.87 -7.68 -9.36
CA PHE A 3 -4.74 -6.91 -8.48
C PHE A 3 -3.97 -5.71 -7.94
N VAL A 4 -4.63 -4.55 -7.90
CA VAL A 4 -4.06 -3.34 -7.34
C VAL A 4 -5.00 -2.79 -6.27
N GLN A 5 -4.44 -2.51 -5.10
CA GLN A 5 -5.17 -1.79 -4.06
C GLN A 5 -4.67 -0.36 -4.02
N ILE A 6 -5.61 0.58 -4.08
CA ILE A 6 -5.30 2.01 -3.96
C ILE A 6 -5.78 2.47 -2.59
N ILE A 7 -4.87 3.04 -1.81
CA ILE A 7 -5.18 3.52 -0.47
C ILE A 7 -4.96 5.02 -0.43
N GLY A 8 -6.06 5.78 -0.29
CA GLY A 8 -6.00 7.22 -0.11
C GLY A 8 -5.96 7.56 1.37
N PHE A 9 -5.06 8.44 1.77
CA PHE A 9 -4.91 8.80 3.18
C PHE A 9 -4.37 10.22 3.33
N GLU A 10 -4.58 10.77 4.52
CA GLU A 10 -4.04 12.07 4.91
C GLU A 10 -3.10 11.89 6.09
N THR A 11 -1.95 12.54 6.06
CA THR A 11 -1.01 12.52 7.19
C THR A 11 -0.14 13.77 7.20
N GLU A 12 0.25 14.18 8.39
CA GLU A 12 1.29 15.20 8.58
C GLU A 12 2.62 14.56 8.98
N ARG A 13 2.68 13.20 9.01
CA ARG A 13 3.82 12.42 9.50
C ARG A 13 4.30 11.42 8.45
N LEU A 14 4.42 11.88 7.21
CA LEU A 14 4.79 11.03 6.08
C LEU A 14 6.15 10.34 6.27
N ASP A 15 7.14 11.05 6.80
CA ASP A 15 8.48 10.49 7.00
C ASP A 15 8.46 9.29 7.94
N GLU A 16 7.65 9.37 9.00
CA GLU A 16 7.49 8.25 9.94
C GLU A 16 6.80 7.06 9.26
N MET A 17 5.79 7.32 8.42
CA MET A 17 5.14 6.27 7.65
C MET A 17 6.09 5.58 6.70
N ARG A 18 6.91 6.37 6.00
CA ARG A 18 7.90 5.82 5.05
C ARG A 18 8.92 4.95 5.76
N GLN A 19 9.34 5.34 6.94
CA GLN A 19 10.28 4.54 7.74
C GLN A 19 9.66 3.20 8.14
N LEU A 20 8.41 3.19 8.57
CA LEU A 20 7.69 1.95 8.90
C LEU A 20 7.58 1.03 7.69
N LEU A 21 7.29 1.58 6.52
CA LEU A 21 7.17 0.81 5.29
C LEU A 21 8.50 0.20 4.89
N GLN A 22 9.60 0.96 5.00
CA GLN A 22 10.94 0.46 4.70
C GLN A 22 11.33 -0.69 5.63
N GLU A 23 11.06 -0.54 6.92
CA GLU A 23 11.34 -1.59 7.91
C GLU A 23 10.54 -2.86 7.62
N ALA A 24 9.26 -2.69 7.24
CA ALA A 24 8.40 -3.82 6.90
C ALA A 24 8.92 -4.55 5.65
N GLU A 25 9.37 -3.81 4.64
CA GLU A 25 9.94 -4.39 3.43
C GLU A 25 11.21 -5.18 3.72
N GLN A 26 12.07 -4.68 4.59
CA GLN A 26 13.29 -5.39 4.98
C GLN A 26 12.96 -6.69 5.70
N ARG A 27 11.97 -6.69 6.58
CA ARG A 27 11.57 -7.90 7.30
C ARG A 27 10.94 -8.94 6.38
N SER A 28 10.28 -8.51 5.31
CA SER A 28 9.57 -9.41 4.41
C SER A 28 10.33 -9.74 3.12
N SER A 29 11.57 -9.31 2.98
CA SER A 29 12.35 -9.49 1.75
C SER A 29 12.56 -10.95 1.36
N ASP A 30 12.55 -11.84 2.32
CA ASP A 30 12.75 -13.29 2.08
C ASP A 30 11.45 -14.07 1.88
N ARG A 31 10.31 -13.39 1.91
CA ARG A 31 9.01 -14.02 1.75
C ARG A 31 8.67 -14.26 0.28
N THR A 32 7.96 -15.37 0.03
CA THR A 32 7.31 -15.60 -1.25
C THR A 32 5.87 -15.10 -1.17
N GLY A 33 5.39 -14.50 -2.26
CA GLY A 33 4.06 -13.89 -2.28
C GLY A 33 4.08 -12.48 -1.71
N GLY A 34 2.91 -11.91 -1.48
CA GLY A 34 2.75 -10.54 -1.02
C GLY A 34 2.84 -9.53 -2.16
N PRO A 35 3.00 -8.24 -1.83
CA PRO A 35 3.07 -7.20 -2.87
C PRO A 35 4.26 -7.37 -3.80
N THR A 36 4.03 -7.16 -5.08
CA THR A 36 5.08 -7.24 -6.11
C THR A 36 5.65 -5.87 -6.44
N HIS A 37 4.81 -4.85 -6.36
CA HIS A 37 5.21 -3.47 -6.64
C HIS A 37 4.40 -2.53 -5.76
N ARG A 38 4.99 -1.39 -5.44
CA ARG A 38 4.25 -0.32 -4.78
C ARG A 38 4.68 1.03 -5.32
N MET A 39 3.79 2.00 -5.19
CA MET A 39 4.05 3.36 -5.58
C MET A 39 3.38 4.28 -4.57
N LEU A 40 4.12 5.26 -4.07
CA LEU A 40 3.58 6.27 -3.18
C LEU A 40 3.46 7.57 -3.95
N LEU A 41 2.26 8.12 -4.00
CA LEU A 41 1.93 9.31 -4.77
C LEU A 41 1.50 10.43 -3.84
N LYS A 42 1.88 11.65 -4.19
CA LYS A 42 1.40 12.85 -3.51
C LYS A 42 0.34 13.52 -4.38
N ASP A 43 -0.80 13.83 -3.78
CA ASP A 43 -1.84 14.61 -4.47
C ASP A 43 -1.34 16.06 -4.55
N ARG A 44 -1.20 16.57 -5.76
CA ARG A 44 -0.69 17.93 -5.97
C ARG A 44 -1.66 19.02 -5.56
N ASP A 45 -2.93 18.69 -5.51
CA ASP A 45 -4.01 19.67 -5.30
C ASP A 45 -4.51 19.72 -3.86
N LYS A 46 -4.13 18.74 -3.03
CA LYS A 46 -4.57 18.68 -1.64
C LYS A 46 -3.37 18.52 -0.72
N PRO A 47 -3.20 19.42 0.26
CA PRO A 47 -2.11 19.29 1.21
C PRO A 47 -2.25 18.04 2.06
N ASN A 48 -1.14 17.38 2.35
CA ASN A 48 -1.07 16.21 3.22
C ASN A 48 -1.87 14.99 2.74
N HIS A 49 -2.29 14.98 1.47
CA HIS A 49 -3.02 13.86 0.87
C HIS A 49 -2.11 13.02 -0.02
N TYR A 50 -2.19 11.73 0.15
CA TYR A 50 -1.34 10.76 -0.54
C TYR A 50 -2.13 9.55 -1.00
N LEU A 51 -1.61 8.87 -2.01
CA LEU A 51 -2.17 7.64 -2.53
C LEU A 51 -1.08 6.58 -2.55
N ALA A 52 -1.36 5.41 -1.99
CA ALA A 52 -0.46 4.26 -2.10
C ALA A 52 -1.09 3.28 -3.08
N LEU A 53 -0.33 2.90 -4.11
CA LEU A 53 -0.72 1.85 -5.05
C LEU A 53 0.08 0.62 -4.71
N ILE A 54 -0.60 -0.49 -4.47
CA ILE A 54 0.03 -1.76 -4.09
C ILE A 54 -0.45 -2.83 -5.07
N GLU A 55 0.48 -3.40 -5.81
CA GLU A 55 0.19 -4.45 -6.79
C GLU A 55 0.48 -5.83 -6.23
N PHE A 56 -0.39 -6.77 -6.55
CA PHE A 56 -0.24 -8.19 -6.20
C PHE A 56 -0.43 -9.03 -7.46
N GLU A 57 0.13 -10.23 -7.47
CA GLU A 57 -0.05 -11.15 -8.59
C GLU A 57 -1.51 -11.53 -8.80
N SER A 58 -2.30 -11.58 -7.72
CA SER A 58 -3.72 -11.93 -7.78
C SER A 58 -4.45 -11.39 -6.56
N PHE A 59 -5.77 -11.38 -6.64
CA PHE A 59 -6.62 -11.05 -5.50
C PHE A 59 -6.38 -12.02 -4.34
N ASP A 60 -6.21 -13.30 -4.63
CA ASP A 60 -5.95 -14.31 -3.59
C ASP A 60 -4.66 -14.02 -2.83
N GLU A 61 -3.62 -13.59 -3.52
CA GLU A 61 -2.37 -13.18 -2.87
C GLU A 61 -2.57 -11.95 -1.97
N ALA A 62 -3.40 -10.99 -2.44
CA ALA A 62 -3.70 -9.81 -1.64
C ALA A 62 -4.45 -10.20 -0.35
N MET A 63 -5.38 -11.14 -0.44
CA MET A 63 -6.14 -11.60 0.72
C MET A 63 -5.25 -12.35 1.71
N ARG A 64 -4.34 -13.18 1.22
CA ARG A 64 -3.36 -13.86 2.09
C ARG A 64 -2.49 -12.84 2.82
N ASN A 65 -2.07 -11.80 2.13
CA ASN A 65 -1.28 -10.73 2.73
C ASN A 65 -2.08 -9.99 3.81
N SER A 66 -3.36 -9.71 3.55
CA SER A 66 -4.25 -9.07 4.52
C SER A 66 -4.44 -9.89 5.79
N ASP A 67 -4.44 -11.22 5.66
CA ASP A 67 -4.63 -12.13 6.78
C ASP A 67 -3.37 -12.33 7.61
N ASP A 68 -2.23 -11.87 7.14
CA ASP A 68 -0.96 -11.97 7.85
C ASP A 68 -0.96 -11.05 9.08
N PRO A 69 -0.68 -11.57 10.28
CA PRO A 69 -0.62 -10.73 11.49
C PRO A 69 0.36 -9.56 11.41
N GLU A 70 1.47 -9.73 10.70
CA GLU A 70 2.45 -8.65 10.51
C GLU A 70 1.86 -7.52 9.68
N THR A 71 1.06 -7.86 8.66
CA THR A 71 0.38 -6.88 7.83
C THR A 71 -0.66 -6.11 8.65
N ALA A 72 -1.42 -6.80 9.47
CA ALA A 72 -2.41 -6.18 10.35
C ALA A 72 -1.75 -5.21 11.33
N LYS A 73 -0.62 -5.59 11.90
CA LYS A 73 0.14 -4.75 12.81
C LYS A 73 0.65 -3.49 12.11
N LEU A 74 1.19 -3.64 10.92
CA LEU A 74 1.67 -2.51 10.12
C LEU A 74 0.52 -1.56 9.78
N ALA A 75 -0.63 -2.10 9.37
CA ALA A 75 -1.82 -1.30 9.07
C ALA A 75 -2.27 -0.48 10.28
N GLU A 76 -2.23 -1.07 11.46
CA GLU A 76 -2.58 -0.38 12.70
C GLU A 76 -1.59 0.76 13.00
N GLN A 77 -0.30 0.50 12.84
CA GLN A 77 0.74 1.51 13.06
C GLN A 77 0.61 2.68 12.07
N LEU A 78 0.34 2.39 10.80
CA LEU A 78 0.13 3.41 9.78
C LEU A 78 -1.16 4.19 10.05
N GLY A 79 -2.20 3.52 10.52
CA GLY A 79 -3.45 4.17 10.89
C GLY A 79 -3.29 5.19 12.00
N ALA A 80 -2.43 4.91 12.96
CA ALA A 80 -2.14 5.82 14.07
C ALA A 80 -1.46 7.12 13.60
N LEU A 81 -0.80 7.09 12.45
CA LEU A 81 -0.13 8.25 11.86
C LEU A 81 -1.02 8.99 10.85
N SER A 82 -2.18 8.45 10.53
CA SER A 82 -3.12 9.03 9.58
C SER A 82 -4.12 9.95 10.26
N VAL A 83 -4.58 10.96 9.53
CA VAL A 83 -5.66 11.86 9.97
C VAL A 83 -6.95 11.36 9.32
N GLY A 84 -7.95 11.01 10.14
CA GLY A 84 -9.23 10.52 9.63
C GLY A 84 -9.13 9.13 9.03
N GLU A 85 -10.15 8.76 8.28
CA GLU A 85 -10.25 7.44 7.69
C GLU A 85 -9.48 7.33 6.38
N ARG A 86 -8.91 6.15 6.15
CA ARG A 86 -8.27 5.82 4.88
C ARG A 86 -9.34 5.30 3.92
N VAL A 87 -9.17 5.60 2.63
CA VAL A 87 -10.09 5.15 1.59
C VAL A 87 -9.42 4.06 0.77
N TYR A 88 -10.04 2.90 0.69
CA TYR A 88 -9.52 1.74 -0.03
C TYR A 88 -10.31 1.53 -1.31
N THR A 89 -9.60 1.37 -2.43
CA THR A 89 -10.19 0.99 -3.71
C THR A 89 -9.49 -0.24 -4.22
N ASN A 90 -10.25 -1.31 -4.44
CA ASN A 90 -9.71 -2.57 -4.93
C ASN A 90 -9.97 -2.69 -6.42
N CYS A 91 -8.91 -2.92 -7.20
CA CYS A 91 -8.99 -2.91 -8.67
C CYS A 91 -8.36 -4.15 -9.27
N ASP A 92 -9.02 -4.68 -10.29
CA ASP A 92 -8.41 -5.69 -11.15
C ASP A 92 -7.73 -4.98 -12.31
N VAL A 93 -6.51 -5.39 -12.63
CA VAL A 93 -5.78 -4.80 -13.75
C VAL A 93 -6.28 -5.42 -15.05
N LEU A 94 -6.95 -4.63 -15.87
CA LEU A 94 -7.46 -5.08 -17.16
C LEU A 94 -6.42 -5.00 -18.25
N GLU A 95 -5.63 -3.95 -18.25
CA GLU A 95 -4.56 -3.73 -19.22
C GLU A 95 -3.41 -2.98 -18.57
N SER A 96 -2.21 -3.28 -19.02
CA SER A 96 -1.01 -2.59 -18.61
C SER A 96 -0.03 -2.61 -19.77
N GLY A 97 0.64 -1.49 -20.00
CA GLY A 97 1.60 -1.40 -21.07
C GLY A 97 2.50 -0.20 -20.91
N GLU A 98 3.62 -0.25 -21.61
CA GLU A 98 4.55 0.87 -21.66
C GLU A 98 4.34 1.61 -22.99
N LEU A 99 4.28 2.94 -22.92
CA LEU A 99 4.03 3.76 -24.07
C LEU A 99 5.31 4.38 -24.66
N LYS A 100 6.41 4.24 -23.95
CA LYS A 100 7.73 4.72 -24.37
C LYS A 100 8.83 3.75 -24.00
#